data_dd3c29c0a3a5d5260cdc4728e0f7d1d6
#
_entry.id   dd3c29c0a3a5d5260cdc4728e0f7d1d6
#
_cell.length_a   1.000
_cell.length_b   1.000
_cell.length_c   1.000
_cell.angle_alpha   90.00
_cell.angle_beta   90.00
_cell.angle_gamma   90.00
#
_symmetry.space_group_name_H-M   'P 1'
#
loop_
_entity.id
_entity.type
_entity.pdbx_description
1 polymer ?
#
loop_
_entity_poly.entity_id
_entity_poly.type
_entity_poly.pdbx_seq_one_letter_code
_entity_poly.pdbx_strand_id
1 'polypeptide(L)'
;KSFTDKDFCLKDLSQRIKEKEFVVSDAIKSAGYTSFKEYVCDLRLDYFKEQLENNPDKNVKELMFSSGFNSRATFYRHFTKRYGVSPLNYFNKSDGNL
;
A
#
# COMPACT_ATOMS: atom_id res chain seq x y z
N LYS A 1 -2.63 -10.66 -11.75
CA LYS A 1 -2.88 -9.40 -11.05
C LYS A 1 -1.70 -9.05 -10.17
N SER A 2 -1.42 -7.77 -10.01
CA SER A 2 -0.37 -7.30 -9.13
C SER A 2 -0.99 -6.64 -7.89
N PHE A 3 -0.15 -6.31 -6.90
CA PHE A 3 -0.63 -5.69 -5.67
C PHE A 3 -1.24 -4.29 -5.92
N THR A 4 -0.98 -3.67 -7.06
CA THR A 4 -1.60 -2.40 -7.42
C THR A 4 -3.01 -2.56 -7.97
N ASP A 5 -3.44 -3.78 -8.23
CA ASP A 5 -4.83 -4.05 -8.59
C ASP A 5 -5.67 -4.09 -7.33
N LYS A 6 -6.82 -3.44 -7.36
CA LYS A 6 -7.69 -3.31 -6.19
C LYS A 6 -8.15 -4.66 -5.63
N ASP A 7 -8.29 -5.65 -6.50
CA ASP A 7 -8.80 -6.96 -6.13
C ASP A 7 -7.72 -8.02 -6.01
N PHE A 8 -6.46 -7.62 -5.89
CA PHE A 8 -5.36 -8.55 -5.64
C PHE A 8 -5.60 -9.30 -4.34
N CYS A 9 -5.52 -10.62 -4.38
CA CYS A 9 -5.86 -11.46 -3.23
C CYS A 9 -4.75 -12.49 -2.96
N LEU A 10 -4.89 -13.16 -1.82
CA LEU A 10 -3.92 -14.19 -1.41
C LEU A 10 -3.74 -15.28 -2.45
N LYS A 11 -4.82 -15.67 -3.12
CA LYS A 11 -4.76 -16.67 -4.18
C LYS A 11 -3.85 -16.22 -5.32
N ASP A 12 -3.92 -14.95 -5.70
CA ASP A 12 -3.07 -14.42 -6.77
C ASP A 12 -1.60 -14.51 -6.41
N LEU A 13 -1.24 -14.15 -5.18
CA LEU A 13 0.14 -14.23 -4.73
C LEU A 13 0.59 -15.69 -4.64
N SER A 14 -0.24 -16.53 -4.08
CA SER A 14 0.03 -17.96 -3.94
C SER A 14 0.36 -18.61 -5.29
N GLN A 15 -0.44 -18.30 -6.30
CA GLN A 15 -0.23 -18.80 -7.65
C GLN A 15 1.07 -18.27 -8.27
N ARG A 16 1.37 -17.01 -8.04
CA ARG A 16 2.56 -16.36 -8.61
C ARG A 16 3.85 -16.98 -8.08
N ILE A 17 3.93 -17.24 -6.78
CA ILE A 17 5.13 -17.81 -6.17
C ILE A 17 5.08 -19.32 -6.09
N LYS A 18 3.99 -19.93 -6.59
CA LYS A 18 3.81 -21.39 -6.64
C LYS A 18 3.88 -22.03 -5.26
N GLU A 19 3.21 -21.41 -4.30
CA GLU A 19 3.10 -21.93 -2.94
C GLU A 19 1.64 -22.04 -2.55
N LYS A 20 1.35 -22.86 -1.54
CA LYS A 20 -0.02 -22.97 -1.02
C LYS A 20 -0.39 -21.73 -0.23
N GLU A 21 -1.67 -21.40 -0.23
CA GLU A 21 -2.15 -20.18 0.43
C GLU A 21 -1.79 -20.13 1.91
N PHE A 22 -1.89 -21.27 2.61
CA PHE A 22 -1.59 -21.27 4.04
C PHE A 22 -0.09 -21.03 4.32
N VAL A 23 0.78 -21.47 3.42
CA VAL A 23 2.23 -21.23 3.55
C VAL A 23 2.50 -19.72 3.42
N VAL A 24 1.87 -19.08 2.43
CA VAL A 24 2.02 -17.65 2.21
C VAL A 24 1.46 -16.87 3.40
N SER A 25 0.28 -17.26 3.87
CA SER A 25 -0.36 -16.61 5.01
C SER A 25 0.51 -16.70 6.27
N ASP A 26 1.08 -17.89 6.54
CA ASP A 26 1.95 -18.08 7.70
C ASP A 26 3.22 -17.23 7.60
N ALA A 27 3.80 -17.14 6.40
CA ALA A 27 4.99 -16.32 6.19
C ALA A 27 4.71 -14.84 6.45
N ILE A 28 3.55 -14.35 6.00
CA ILE A 28 3.14 -12.97 6.21
C ILE A 28 2.96 -12.70 7.70
N LYS A 29 2.30 -13.59 8.42
CA LYS A 29 2.11 -13.43 9.86
C LYS A 29 3.43 -13.50 10.61
N SER A 30 4.34 -14.37 10.18
CA SER A 30 5.67 -14.50 10.78
C SER A 30 6.50 -13.24 10.58
N ALA A 31 6.21 -12.47 9.52
CA ALA A 31 6.86 -11.20 9.26
C ALA A 31 6.28 -10.06 10.11
N GLY A 32 5.25 -10.33 10.92
CA GLY A 32 4.69 -9.34 11.83
C GLY A 32 3.38 -8.72 11.39
N TYR A 33 2.83 -9.14 10.27
CA TYR A 33 1.57 -8.60 9.78
C TYR A 33 0.39 -9.35 10.38
N THR A 34 -0.71 -8.64 10.61
CA THR A 34 -1.91 -9.26 11.14
C THR A 34 -2.74 -9.96 10.06
N SER A 35 -2.56 -9.57 8.81
CA SER A 35 -3.34 -10.12 7.71
C SER A 35 -2.63 -9.89 6.38
N PHE A 36 -3.09 -10.63 5.37
CA PHE A 36 -2.65 -10.41 3.98
C PHE A 36 -2.95 -9.00 3.52
N LYS A 37 -4.13 -8.48 3.88
CA LYS A 37 -4.52 -7.12 3.49
C LYS A 37 -3.55 -6.07 4.03
N GLU A 38 -3.15 -6.22 5.28
CA GLU A 38 -2.19 -5.30 5.89
C GLU A 38 -0.85 -5.34 5.16
N TYR A 39 -0.39 -6.54 4.83
CA TYR A 39 0.85 -6.70 4.08
C TYR A 39 0.76 -6.02 2.71
N VAL A 40 -0.33 -6.24 1.98
CA VAL A 40 -0.52 -5.64 0.66
C VAL A 40 -0.62 -4.12 0.75
N CYS A 41 -1.26 -3.60 1.80
CA CYS A 41 -1.33 -2.15 1.99
C CYS A 41 0.05 -1.54 2.19
N ASP A 42 0.96 -2.24 2.89
CA ASP A 42 2.33 -1.76 3.01
C ASP A 42 3.05 -1.73 1.66
N LEU A 43 2.86 -2.76 0.84
CA LEU A 43 3.43 -2.77 -0.50
C LEU A 43 2.90 -1.61 -1.34
N ARG A 44 1.60 -1.33 -1.21
CA ARG A 44 0.97 -0.22 -1.93
C ARG A 44 1.49 1.13 -1.46
N LEU A 45 1.76 1.28 -0.17
CA LEU A 45 2.34 2.51 0.36
C LEU A 45 3.76 2.72 -0.15
N ASP A 46 4.57 1.67 -0.20
CA ASP A 46 5.92 1.76 -0.78
C ASP A 46 5.86 2.21 -2.23
N TYR A 47 4.97 1.61 -2.99
CA TYR A 47 4.79 1.97 -4.40
C TYR A 47 4.33 3.41 -4.54
N PHE A 48 3.36 3.83 -3.73
CA PHE A 48 2.85 5.20 -3.73
C PHE A 48 3.99 6.19 -3.47
N LYS A 49 4.80 5.94 -2.46
CA LYS A 49 5.89 6.82 -2.10
C LYS A 49 6.93 6.91 -3.21
N GLU A 50 7.28 5.78 -3.79
CA GLU A 50 8.22 5.74 -4.91
C GLU A 50 7.69 6.53 -6.11
N GLN A 51 6.42 6.34 -6.44
CA GLN A 51 5.82 7.07 -7.55
C GLN A 51 5.74 8.56 -7.29
N LEU A 52 5.48 8.96 -6.06
CA LEU A 52 5.45 10.37 -5.70
C LEU A 52 6.83 11.01 -5.84
N GLU A 53 7.87 10.32 -5.41
CA GLU A 53 9.25 10.82 -5.52
C GLU A 53 9.69 10.94 -6.98
N ASN A 54 9.28 9.99 -7.82
CA ASN A 54 9.64 9.99 -9.23
C ASN A 54 8.78 10.93 -10.07
N ASN A 55 7.60 11.28 -9.59
CA ASN A 55 6.63 12.10 -10.33
C ASN A 55 6.01 13.15 -9.39
N PRO A 56 6.82 14.12 -8.94
CA PRO A 56 6.32 15.08 -7.94
C PRO A 56 5.18 15.96 -8.42
N ASP A 57 4.99 16.07 -9.74
CA ASP A 57 3.91 16.87 -10.30
C ASP A 57 2.59 16.12 -10.39
N LYS A 58 2.58 14.81 -10.14
CA LYS A 58 1.35 14.04 -10.23
C LYS A 58 0.42 14.32 -9.07
N ASN A 59 -0.86 14.22 -9.35
CA ASN A 59 -1.91 14.39 -8.35
C ASN A 59 -1.84 13.26 -7.33
N VAL A 60 -1.83 13.60 -6.05
CA VAL A 60 -1.73 12.63 -4.96
C VAL A 60 -2.89 11.64 -5.01
N LYS A 61 -4.09 12.12 -5.32
CA LYS A 61 -5.27 11.25 -5.41
C LYS A 61 -5.12 10.21 -6.52
N GLU A 62 -4.60 10.62 -7.66
CA GLU A 62 -4.35 9.70 -8.76
C GLU A 62 -3.32 8.65 -8.39
N LEU A 63 -2.25 9.06 -7.72
CA LEU A 63 -1.21 8.13 -7.27
C LEU A 63 -1.75 7.14 -6.26
N MET A 64 -2.62 7.61 -5.35
CA MET A 64 -3.25 6.73 -4.37
C MET A 64 -4.03 5.61 -5.05
N PHE A 65 -4.87 5.96 -6.01
CA PHE A 65 -5.67 4.96 -6.72
C PHE A 65 -4.82 4.06 -7.61
N SER A 66 -3.81 4.62 -8.29
CA SER A 66 -2.94 3.80 -9.14
C SER A 66 -2.05 2.87 -8.33
N SER A 67 -1.87 3.13 -7.04
CA SER A 67 -1.13 2.24 -6.14
C SER A 67 -1.97 1.07 -5.64
N GLY A 68 -3.28 1.09 -5.92
CA GLY A 68 -4.15 -0.02 -5.56
C GLY A 68 -5.14 0.25 -4.43
N PHE A 69 -5.09 1.42 -3.83
CA PHE A 69 -6.06 1.77 -2.79
C PHE A 69 -7.40 2.11 -3.43
N ASN A 70 -8.46 1.55 -2.89
CA ASN A 70 -9.80 1.78 -3.43
C ASN A 70 -10.61 2.80 -2.63
N SER A 71 -10.05 3.35 -1.55
CA SER A 71 -10.71 4.41 -0.81
C SER A 71 -9.69 5.28 -0.10
N ARG A 72 -10.03 6.55 0.05
CA ARG A 72 -9.21 7.50 0.80
C ARG A 72 -9.10 7.08 2.27
N ALA A 73 -10.18 6.60 2.85
CA ALA A 73 -10.19 6.22 4.26
C ALA A 73 -9.18 5.12 4.55
N THR A 74 -9.13 4.10 3.70
CA THR A 74 -8.17 3.00 3.85
C THR A 74 -6.74 3.50 3.69
N PHE A 75 -6.50 4.34 2.70
CA PHE A 75 -5.17 4.92 2.46
C PHE A 75 -4.72 5.74 3.67
N TYR A 76 -5.59 6.63 4.18
CA TYR A 76 -5.25 7.49 5.32
C TYR A 76 -4.94 6.66 6.56
N ARG A 77 -5.74 5.63 6.82
CA ARG A 77 -5.54 4.78 7.99
C ARG A 77 -4.18 4.08 7.96
N HIS A 78 -3.85 3.45 6.84
CA HIS A 78 -2.59 2.73 6.72
C HIS A 78 -1.39 3.68 6.67
N PHE A 79 -1.54 4.82 6.01
CA PHE A 79 -0.48 5.82 5.95
C PHE A 79 -0.16 6.34 7.34
N THR A 80 -1.19 6.72 8.10
CA THR A 80 -1.01 7.26 9.45
C THR A 80 -0.39 6.22 10.38
N LYS A 81 -0.83 4.98 10.28
CA LYS A 81 -0.28 3.90 11.08
C LYS A 81 1.21 3.70 10.82
N ARG A 82 1.61 3.77 9.57
CA ARG A 82 3.00 3.51 9.18
C ARG A 82 3.92 4.69 9.44
N TYR A 83 3.49 5.90 9.16
CA TYR A 83 4.35 7.09 9.23
C TYR A 83 4.10 7.96 10.45
N GLY A 84 3.08 7.68 11.23
CA GLY A 84 2.80 8.43 12.45
C GLY A 84 2.16 9.79 12.27
N VAL A 85 1.94 10.21 11.04
CA VAL A 85 1.28 11.48 10.72
C VAL A 85 0.31 11.24 9.57
N SER A 86 -0.71 12.09 9.46
CA SER A 86 -1.66 11.99 8.37
C SER A 86 -1.01 12.36 7.03
N PRO A 87 -1.53 11.86 5.91
CA PRO A 87 -1.00 12.25 4.60
C PRO A 87 -0.98 13.75 4.39
N LEU A 88 -2.03 14.44 4.82
CA LEU A 88 -2.12 15.88 4.67
C LEU A 88 -0.99 16.60 5.41
N ASN A 89 -0.75 16.23 6.66
CA ASN A 89 0.33 16.80 7.45
C ASN A 89 1.70 16.46 6.89
N TYR A 90 1.86 15.24 6.41
CA TYR A 90 3.11 14.79 5.83
C TYR A 90 3.48 15.61 4.60
N PHE A 91 2.52 15.80 3.69
CA PHE A 91 2.77 16.52 2.44
C PHE A 91 2.95 18.02 2.68
N ASN A 92 2.17 18.59 3.58
CA ASN A 92 2.33 20.00 3.92
C ASN A 92 3.70 20.26 4.53
N LYS A 93 4.21 19.32 5.31
CA LYS A 93 5.51 19.43 5.96
C LYS A 93 6.65 19.30 4.95
N SER A 94 6.49 18.44 3.94
CA SER A 94 7.54 18.14 2.98
C SER A 94 7.80 19.29 2.03
N ASP A 95 6.75 19.91 1.52
CA ASP A 95 6.87 20.97 0.52
C ASP A 95 5.96 22.16 0.80
N GLY A 96 5.28 22.14 1.92
CA GLY A 96 4.38 23.22 2.34
C GLY A 96 3.19 23.38 1.44
N ASN A 97 2.88 22.38 0.64
CA ASN A 97 1.91 22.54 -0.42
C ASN A 97 1.32 21.19 -0.79
N LEU A 98 0.03 21.12 -0.85
CA LEU A 98 -0.65 19.95 -1.31
C LEU A 98 -1.91 20.29 -2.09
#